data_561c7f51c85f03a9bc7fbb0962d2ba73
#
_entry.id   561c7f51c85f03a9bc7fbb0962d2ba73
#
_cell.length_a   1.000
_cell.length_b   1.000
_cell.length_c   1.000
_cell.angle_alpha   90.00
_cell.angle_beta   90.00
_cell.angle_gamma   90.00
#
_symmetry.space_group_name_H-M   'P 1'
#
loop_
_entity.id
_entity.type
_entity.pdbx_description
1 polymer ?
#
loop_
_entity_poly.entity_id
_entity_poly.type
_entity_poly.pdbx_seq_one_letter_code
_entity_poly.pdbx_strand_id
1 'polypeptide(L)'
;MAFELPKLPYAYDALEPHIDARTMEIHHTKHHNAYTTNLNAAIAGTDMEGKNIENILINLDKKNASVRNNGGGFYNHNLFWLVMSPNGGGLPTGDLLNAIERDFGSFDEFKARFAKAGATQFGSGWAWLCVHGGGKLEVCSTANQDNPLMPEIGCGGTPILGMDVWEHAYYLNYQNRRPDYIEAFFNVINWTEVARRYAVEK
;
A
#
# COMPACT_ATOMS: atom_id res chain seq x y z
N MET A 1 -16.57 -3.14 16.81
CA MET A 1 -16.87 -1.84 16.16
C MET A 1 -16.70 -2.00 14.68
N ALA A 2 -17.54 -1.35 13.86
CA ALA A 2 -17.40 -1.38 12.41
C ALA A 2 -16.17 -0.56 11.97
N PHE A 3 -15.54 -0.95 10.86
CA PHE A 3 -14.50 -0.14 10.21
C PHE A 3 -15.11 1.12 9.60
N GLU A 4 -14.37 2.21 9.63
CA GLU A 4 -14.78 3.49 9.06
C GLU A 4 -13.80 3.91 7.96
N LEU A 5 -14.31 4.62 6.94
CA LEU A 5 -13.45 5.24 5.94
C LEU A 5 -12.62 6.34 6.61
N PRO A 6 -11.29 6.23 6.67
CA PRO A 6 -10.46 7.25 7.31
C PRO A 6 -10.49 8.56 6.51
N LYS A 7 -10.38 9.68 7.19
CA LYS A 7 -10.14 10.96 6.52
C LYS A 7 -8.71 10.99 5.96
N LEU A 8 -8.55 11.56 4.77
CA LEU A 8 -7.21 11.81 4.24
C LEU A 8 -6.50 12.87 5.09
N PRO A 9 -5.18 12.75 5.31
CA PRO A 9 -4.40 13.75 6.06
C PRO A 9 -4.07 15.00 5.22
N TYR A 10 -4.53 15.09 3.97
CA TYR A 10 -4.30 16.18 3.02
C TYR A 10 -5.50 16.32 2.06
N ALA A 11 -5.59 17.46 1.36
CA ALA A 11 -6.63 17.71 0.36
C ALA A 11 -6.45 16.82 -0.89
N TYR A 12 -7.50 16.62 -1.67
CA TYR A 12 -7.44 15.75 -2.86
C TYR A 12 -6.46 16.27 -3.92
N ASP A 13 -6.27 17.57 -4.04
CA ASP A 13 -5.35 18.23 -4.98
C ASP A 13 -3.90 18.35 -4.46
N ALA A 14 -3.65 17.95 -3.22
CA ALA A 14 -2.36 18.19 -2.57
C ALA A 14 -1.20 17.37 -3.16
N LEU A 15 -1.49 16.30 -3.90
CA LEU A 15 -0.46 15.46 -4.55
C LEU A 15 -0.21 15.83 -6.02
N GLU A 16 -0.87 16.87 -6.52
CA GLU A 16 -0.61 17.38 -7.87
C GLU A 16 0.82 17.97 -7.97
N PRO A 17 1.47 17.85 -9.13
CA PRO A 17 0.98 17.30 -10.40
C PRO A 17 1.13 15.77 -10.51
N HIS A 18 1.57 15.07 -9.48
CA HIS A 18 1.95 13.65 -9.52
C HIS A 18 0.74 12.71 -9.50
N ILE A 19 -0.29 13.02 -8.72
CA ILE A 19 -1.57 12.31 -8.68
C ILE A 19 -2.66 13.38 -8.70
N ASP A 20 -3.55 13.31 -9.67
CA ASP A 20 -4.58 14.32 -9.87
C ASP A 20 -5.71 14.24 -8.84
N ALA A 21 -6.31 15.41 -8.55
CA ALA A 21 -7.38 15.56 -7.57
C ALA A 21 -8.59 14.65 -7.86
N ARG A 22 -8.94 14.45 -9.12
CA ARG A 22 -10.08 13.63 -9.50
C ARG A 22 -9.83 12.15 -9.22
N THR A 23 -8.62 11.65 -9.52
CA THR A 23 -8.20 10.31 -9.13
C THR A 23 -8.30 10.14 -7.62
N MET A 24 -7.73 11.06 -6.84
CA MET A 24 -7.75 10.99 -5.37
C MET A 24 -9.17 10.97 -4.80
N GLU A 25 -10.06 11.83 -5.30
CA GLU A 25 -11.46 11.87 -4.87
C GLU A 25 -12.19 10.53 -5.12
N ILE A 26 -12.11 10.02 -6.35
CA ILE A 26 -12.78 8.77 -6.73
C ILE A 26 -12.17 7.59 -5.98
N HIS A 27 -10.85 7.52 -5.93
CA HIS A 27 -10.11 6.44 -5.30
C HIS A 27 -10.46 6.32 -3.80
N HIS A 28 -10.53 7.45 -3.09
CA HIS A 28 -10.93 7.49 -1.69
C HIS A 28 -12.44 7.27 -1.49
N THR A 29 -13.28 8.10 -2.13
CA THR A 29 -14.72 8.13 -1.81
C THR A 29 -15.52 6.99 -2.43
N LYS A 30 -15.02 6.35 -3.50
CA LYS A 30 -15.69 5.24 -4.20
C LYS A 30 -14.98 3.91 -3.93
N HIS A 31 -13.73 3.75 -4.33
CA HIS A 31 -13.03 2.47 -4.20
C HIS A 31 -12.78 2.10 -2.74
N HIS A 32 -12.10 2.93 -1.96
CA HIS A 32 -11.82 2.64 -0.55
C HIS A 32 -13.11 2.54 0.28
N ASN A 33 -14.07 3.44 0.05
CA ASN A 33 -15.36 3.38 0.74
C ASN A 33 -16.14 2.09 0.44
N ALA A 34 -16.10 1.60 -0.80
CA ALA A 34 -16.72 0.33 -1.15
C ALA A 34 -16.06 -0.85 -0.42
N TYR A 35 -14.73 -0.90 -0.36
CA TYR A 35 -14.03 -1.92 0.43
C TYR A 35 -14.40 -1.86 1.90
N THR A 36 -14.48 -0.66 2.49
CA THR A 36 -14.89 -0.47 3.89
C THR A 36 -16.30 -1.01 4.16
N THR A 37 -17.26 -0.62 3.32
CA THR A 37 -18.65 -1.04 3.44
C THR A 37 -18.81 -2.54 3.28
N ASN A 38 -18.18 -3.12 2.25
CA ASN A 38 -18.27 -4.54 1.94
C ASN A 38 -17.55 -5.40 2.97
N LEU A 39 -16.42 -4.94 3.53
CA LEU A 39 -15.72 -5.62 4.61
C LEU A 39 -16.63 -5.72 5.85
N ASN A 40 -17.24 -4.61 6.26
CA ASN A 40 -18.18 -4.61 7.40
C ASN A 40 -19.32 -5.60 7.19
N ALA A 41 -19.89 -5.63 5.99
CA ALA A 41 -20.95 -6.59 5.68
C ALA A 41 -20.46 -8.06 5.71
N ALA A 42 -19.22 -8.30 5.27
CA ALA A 42 -18.64 -9.65 5.21
C ALA A 42 -18.30 -10.23 6.59
N ILE A 43 -17.96 -9.39 7.58
CA ILE A 43 -17.57 -9.83 8.92
C ILE A 43 -18.70 -9.76 9.94
N ALA A 44 -19.82 -9.12 9.63
CA ALA A 44 -20.94 -8.96 10.55
C ALA A 44 -21.46 -10.33 11.04
N GLY A 45 -21.59 -10.48 12.36
CA GLY A 45 -22.04 -11.71 13.02
C GLY A 45 -21.06 -12.89 12.95
N THR A 46 -19.82 -12.65 12.50
CA THR A 46 -18.75 -13.67 12.49
C THR A 46 -17.78 -13.46 13.66
N ASP A 47 -16.86 -14.40 13.86
CA ASP A 47 -15.79 -14.30 14.86
C ASP A 47 -14.74 -13.23 14.51
N MET A 48 -14.78 -12.65 13.32
CA MET A 48 -13.94 -11.54 12.87
C MET A 48 -14.49 -10.18 13.30
N GLU A 49 -15.77 -10.08 13.66
CA GLU A 49 -16.36 -8.83 14.11
C GLU A 49 -15.65 -8.29 15.35
N GLY A 50 -15.23 -7.01 15.31
CA GLY A 50 -14.52 -6.33 16.39
C GLY A 50 -13.02 -6.60 16.47
N LYS A 51 -12.46 -7.48 15.63
CA LYS A 51 -11.00 -7.63 15.47
C LYS A 51 -10.41 -6.47 14.65
N ASN A 52 -9.13 -6.17 14.87
CA ASN A 52 -8.40 -5.26 13.99
C ASN A 52 -8.13 -5.91 12.62
N ILE A 53 -7.91 -5.09 11.60
CA ILE A 53 -7.78 -5.57 10.23
C ILE A 53 -6.54 -6.46 10.03
N GLU A 54 -5.43 -6.14 10.67
CA GLU A 54 -4.20 -6.92 10.59
C GLU A 54 -4.43 -8.34 11.11
N ASN A 55 -5.12 -8.47 12.24
CA ASN A 55 -5.46 -9.78 12.82
C ASN A 55 -6.35 -10.60 11.90
N ILE A 56 -7.33 -9.96 11.23
CA ILE A 56 -8.19 -10.61 10.24
C ILE A 56 -7.36 -11.13 9.06
N LEU A 57 -6.43 -10.31 8.53
CA LEU A 57 -5.63 -10.65 7.35
C LEU A 57 -4.58 -11.71 7.64
N ILE A 58 -3.89 -11.65 8.79
CA ILE A 58 -2.89 -12.66 9.18
C ILE A 58 -3.52 -14.05 9.37
N ASN A 59 -4.78 -14.10 9.81
CA ASN A 59 -5.51 -15.35 10.03
C ASN A 59 -6.54 -15.66 8.92
N LEU A 60 -6.37 -15.06 7.74
CA LEU A 60 -7.33 -15.16 6.64
C LEU A 60 -7.44 -16.59 6.11
N ASP A 61 -8.67 -17.13 6.06
CA ASP A 61 -8.99 -18.23 5.14
C ASP A 61 -9.07 -17.67 3.71
N LYS A 62 -8.10 -18.01 2.88
CA LYS A 62 -8.01 -17.54 1.48
C LYS A 62 -9.23 -17.93 0.62
N LYS A 63 -10.03 -18.90 1.06
CA LYS A 63 -11.28 -19.28 0.41
C LYS A 63 -12.41 -18.28 0.66
N ASN A 64 -12.30 -17.48 1.73
CA ASN A 64 -13.22 -16.38 1.98
C ASN A 64 -12.90 -15.19 1.08
N ALA A 65 -13.32 -15.25 -0.17
CA ALA A 65 -13.03 -14.24 -1.19
C ALA A 65 -13.55 -12.84 -0.79
N SER A 66 -14.67 -12.77 -0.08
CA SER A 66 -15.25 -11.49 0.33
C SER A 66 -14.34 -10.77 1.33
N VAL A 67 -13.88 -11.44 2.38
CA VAL A 67 -12.96 -10.87 3.38
C VAL A 67 -11.57 -10.64 2.76
N ARG A 68 -11.07 -11.56 1.92
CA ARG A 68 -9.79 -11.41 1.22
C ARG A 68 -9.75 -10.13 0.39
N ASN A 69 -10.74 -9.93 -0.48
CA ASN A 69 -10.75 -8.78 -1.38
C ASN A 69 -11.06 -7.47 -0.66
N ASN A 70 -12.08 -7.44 0.19
CA ASN A 70 -12.50 -6.20 0.84
C ASN A 70 -11.65 -5.85 2.06
N GLY A 71 -11.20 -6.85 2.83
CA GLY A 71 -10.24 -6.65 3.93
C GLY A 71 -8.87 -6.22 3.42
N GLY A 72 -8.39 -6.88 2.36
CA GLY A 72 -7.17 -6.45 1.66
C GLY A 72 -7.29 -5.03 1.14
N GLY A 73 -8.38 -4.72 0.41
CA GLY A 73 -8.62 -3.38 -0.11
C GLY A 73 -8.68 -2.32 0.98
N PHE A 74 -9.35 -2.59 2.10
CA PHE A 74 -9.40 -1.67 3.22
C PHE A 74 -8.01 -1.41 3.82
N TYR A 75 -7.24 -2.45 4.11
CA TYR A 75 -5.90 -2.33 4.68
C TYR A 75 -4.93 -1.61 3.73
N ASN A 76 -4.89 -2.05 2.47
CA ASN A 76 -3.98 -1.52 1.46
C ASN A 76 -4.16 -0.01 1.28
N HIS A 77 -5.41 0.46 1.20
CA HIS A 77 -5.70 1.88 1.03
C HIS A 77 -5.45 2.68 2.30
N ASN A 78 -5.70 2.14 3.50
CA ASN A 78 -5.31 2.78 4.76
C ASN A 78 -3.80 3.07 4.78
N LEU A 79 -2.98 2.10 4.40
CA LEU A 79 -1.54 2.27 4.29
C LEU A 79 -1.18 3.31 3.22
N PHE A 80 -1.77 3.19 2.02
CA PHE A 80 -1.48 4.01 0.85
C PHE A 80 -1.61 5.50 1.12
N TRP A 81 -2.70 5.93 1.77
CA TRP A 81 -2.91 7.34 2.10
C TRP A 81 -1.85 7.89 3.05
N LEU A 82 -1.38 7.11 4.00
CA LEU A 82 -0.42 7.55 5.01
C LEU A 82 1.01 7.59 4.47
N VAL A 83 1.36 6.70 3.53
CA VAL A 83 2.70 6.66 2.94
C VAL A 83 2.91 7.65 1.79
N MET A 84 1.91 8.50 1.53
CA MET A 84 2.02 9.64 0.62
C MET A 84 1.90 10.96 1.38
N SER A 85 2.51 12.01 0.84
CA SER A 85 2.50 13.37 1.41
C SER A 85 2.74 14.43 0.34
N PRO A 86 2.09 15.62 0.43
CA PRO A 86 2.40 16.75 -0.43
C PRO A 86 3.84 17.27 -0.27
N ASN A 87 4.49 16.96 0.87
CA ASN A 87 5.89 17.27 1.13
C ASN A 87 6.76 16.00 1.05
N GLY A 88 6.33 15.03 0.25
CA GLY A 88 7.02 13.76 0.05
C GLY A 88 8.19 13.82 -0.93
N GLY A 89 8.68 12.66 -1.28
CA GLY A 89 9.81 12.51 -2.21
C GLY A 89 11.18 12.64 -1.56
N GLY A 90 12.21 12.76 -2.39
CA GLY A 90 13.58 12.75 -1.93
C GLY A 90 14.07 11.37 -1.46
N LEU A 91 14.92 11.37 -0.43
CA LEU A 91 15.53 10.17 0.14
C LEU A 91 15.06 9.96 1.59
N PRO A 92 14.87 8.72 2.04
CA PRO A 92 14.77 8.43 3.46
C PRO A 92 16.07 8.76 4.19
N THR A 93 16.01 8.85 5.50
CA THR A 93 17.18 9.13 6.35
C THR A 93 17.26 8.13 7.50
N GLY A 94 18.39 8.12 8.22
CA GLY A 94 18.57 7.32 9.43
C GLY A 94 18.49 5.81 9.19
N ASP A 95 17.89 5.09 10.12
CA ASP A 95 17.87 3.62 10.14
C ASP A 95 17.21 3.00 8.90
N LEU A 96 16.20 3.67 8.32
CA LEU A 96 15.56 3.17 7.11
C LEU A 96 16.51 3.26 5.91
N LEU A 97 17.25 4.37 5.73
CA LEU A 97 18.22 4.47 4.65
C LEU A 97 19.33 3.44 4.82
N ASN A 98 19.87 3.28 6.03
CA ASN A 98 20.90 2.29 6.32
C ASN A 98 20.41 0.84 6.00
N ALA A 99 19.14 0.54 6.32
CA ALA A 99 18.56 -0.77 5.99
C ALA A 99 18.37 -0.95 4.48
N ILE A 100 17.95 0.09 3.77
CA ILE A 100 17.83 0.07 2.30
C ILE A 100 19.22 -0.18 1.67
N GLU A 101 20.24 0.53 2.09
CA GLU A 101 21.60 0.35 1.57
C GLU A 101 22.16 -1.03 1.92
N ARG A 102 21.91 -1.54 3.12
CA ARG A 102 22.31 -2.89 3.54
C ARG A 102 21.67 -3.98 2.67
N ASP A 103 20.36 -3.90 2.41
CA ASP A 103 19.58 -4.99 1.83
C ASP A 103 19.50 -4.92 0.29
N PHE A 104 19.65 -3.72 -0.28
CA PHE A 104 19.56 -3.50 -1.72
C PHE A 104 20.88 -3.01 -2.36
N GLY A 105 21.85 -2.56 -1.55
CA GLY A 105 23.14 -2.02 -1.99
C GLY A 105 23.13 -0.50 -2.15
N SER A 106 22.02 0.10 -2.58
CA SER A 106 21.83 1.54 -2.66
C SER A 106 20.34 1.89 -2.70
N PHE A 107 20.01 3.17 -2.50
CA PHE A 107 18.65 3.66 -2.71
C PHE A 107 18.20 3.52 -4.18
N ASP A 108 19.09 3.76 -5.13
CA ASP A 108 18.77 3.63 -6.56
C ASP A 108 18.46 2.19 -6.95
N GLU A 109 19.16 1.21 -6.41
CA GLU A 109 18.86 -0.21 -6.58
C GLU A 109 17.52 -0.60 -5.95
N PHE A 110 17.21 -0.08 -4.75
CA PHE A 110 15.89 -0.24 -4.16
C PHE A 110 14.81 0.35 -5.07
N LYS A 111 14.97 1.61 -5.52
CA LYS A 111 14.04 2.30 -6.42
C LYS A 111 13.81 1.46 -7.68
N ALA A 112 14.88 0.96 -8.30
CA ALA A 112 14.78 0.12 -9.49
C ALA A 112 14.00 -1.18 -9.24
N ARG A 113 14.25 -1.87 -8.11
CA ARG A 113 13.54 -3.10 -7.75
C ARG A 113 12.07 -2.85 -7.45
N PHE A 114 11.76 -1.79 -6.70
CA PHE A 114 10.39 -1.41 -6.37
C PHE A 114 9.59 -1.00 -7.61
N ALA A 115 10.20 -0.19 -8.48
CA ALA A 115 9.62 0.20 -9.77
C ALA A 115 9.37 -1.02 -10.67
N LYS A 116 10.33 -1.95 -10.73
CA LYS A 116 10.18 -3.20 -11.49
C LYS A 116 9.04 -4.04 -10.94
N ALA A 117 8.91 -4.19 -9.62
CA ALA A 117 7.81 -4.94 -9.01
C ALA A 117 6.44 -4.39 -9.41
N GLY A 118 6.26 -3.05 -9.41
CA GLY A 118 5.03 -2.40 -9.87
C GLY A 118 4.79 -2.54 -11.38
N ALA A 119 5.84 -2.36 -12.18
CA ALA A 119 5.73 -2.42 -13.64
C ALA A 119 5.45 -3.84 -14.17
N THR A 120 6.01 -4.86 -13.52
CA THR A 120 5.84 -6.26 -13.94
C THR A 120 4.65 -6.96 -13.30
N GLN A 121 3.97 -6.32 -12.34
CA GLN A 121 2.71 -6.84 -11.80
C GLN A 121 1.66 -6.86 -12.92
N PHE A 122 1.35 -8.06 -13.41
CA PHE A 122 0.40 -8.22 -14.49
C PHE A 122 -1.04 -7.95 -14.02
N GLY A 123 -1.74 -7.07 -14.71
CA GLY A 123 -3.08 -6.63 -14.33
C GLY A 123 -3.09 -5.73 -13.10
N SER A 124 -4.14 -5.85 -12.29
CA SER A 124 -4.32 -5.11 -11.05
C SER A 124 -3.48 -5.68 -9.93
N GLY A 125 -2.96 -4.83 -9.07
CA GLY A 125 -2.19 -5.26 -7.91
C GLY A 125 -1.43 -4.15 -7.23
N TRP A 126 -0.44 -4.53 -6.44
CA TRP A 126 0.35 -3.65 -5.59
C TRP A 126 1.83 -4.01 -5.64
N ALA A 127 2.69 -3.01 -5.49
CA ALA A 127 4.11 -3.21 -5.15
C ALA A 127 4.35 -2.83 -3.69
N TRP A 128 5.17 -3.60 -2.99
CA TRP A 128 5.40 -3.48 -1.56
C TRP A 128 6.88 -3.39 -1.22
N LEU A 129 7.19 -2.56 -0.20
CA LEU A 129 8.38 -2.70 0.62
C LEU A 129 7.93 -3.26 1.96
N CYS A 130 8.49 -4.41 2.33
CA CYS A 130 8.16 -5.11 3.57
C CYS A 130 9.35 -5.20 4.50
N VAL A 131 9.07 -5.26 5.80
CA VAL A 131 10.06 -5.55 6.83
C VAL A 131 9.80 -6.93 7.43
N HIS A 132 10.88 -7.68 7.62
CA HIS A 132 10.89 -8.98 8.28
C HIS A 132 11.59 -8.90 9.64
N GLY A 133 11.50 -9.95 10.44
CA GLY A 133 12.20 -10.04 11.73
C GLY A 133 13.68 -9.68 11.62
N GLY A 134 14.17 -8.89 12.58
CA GLY A 134 15.52 -8.34 12.56
C GLY A 134 15.71 -7.16 11.60
N GLY A 135 14.62 -6.55 11.13
CA GLY A 135 14.65 -5.35 10.31
C GLY A 135 15.11 -5.55 8.86
N LYS A 136 15.09 -6.80 8.35
CA LYS A 136 15.42 -7.08 6.95
C LYS A 136 14.34 -6.55 6.02
N LEU A 137 14.72 -5.88 4.94
CA LEU A 137 13.82 -5.33 3.94
C LEU A 137 13.73 -6.23 2.70
N GLU A 138 12.51 -6.34 2.14
CA GLU A 138 12.25 -7.06 0.91
C GLU A 138 11.22 -6.33 0.05
N VAL A 139 11.39 -6.38 -1.27
CA VAL A 139 10.43 -5.87 -2.25
C VAL A 139 9.70 -7.02 -2.91
N CYS A 140 8.36 -6.92 -2.97
CA CYS A 140 7.52 -7.88 -3.69
C CYS A 140 6.32 -7.20 -4.36
N SER A 141 5.54 -7.97 -5.12
CA SER A 141 4.24 -7.54 -5.64
C SER A 141 3.18 -8.59 -5.36
N THR A 142 1.93 -8.16 -5.32
CA THR A 142 0.76 -9.02 -5.14
C THR A 142 -0.34 -8.65 -6.11
N ALA A 143 -1.16 -9.63 -6.49
CA ALA A 143 -2.29 -9.41 -7.38
C ALA A 143 -3.51 -8.86 -6.64
N ASN A 144 -4.35 -8.12 -7.35
CA ASN A 144 -5.63 -7.59 -6.86
C ASN A 144 -5.48 -6.84 -5.53
N GLN A 145 -6.23 -7.20 -4.50
CA GLN A 145 -6.14 -6.61 -3.16
C GLN A 145 -5.40 -7.51 -2.16
N ASP A 146 -4.73 -8.53 -2.63
CA ASP A 146 -3.83 -9.33 -1.81
C ASP A 146 -2.68 -8.48 -1.26
N ASN A 147 -2.21 -8.82 -0.06
CA ASN A 147 -1.06 -8.16 0.54
C ASN A 147 -0.20 -9.14 1.35
N PRO A 148 1.05 -8.76 1.69
CA PRO A 148 2.00 -9.64 2.36
C PRO A 148 1.65 -10.06 3.80
N LEU A 149 0.63 -9.48 4.44
CA LEU A 149 0.13 -9.97 5.74
C LEU A 149 -0.67 -11.28 5.59
N MET A 150 -1.23 -11.52 4.41
CA MET A 150 -2.04 -12.70 4.16
C MET A 150 -1.16 -13.95 4.07
N PRO A 151 -1.61 -15.11 4.62
CA PRO A 151 -0.81 -16.33 4.63
C PRO A 151 -0.36 -16.76 3.23
N GLU A 152 0.94 -16.99 3.05
CA GLU A 152 1.57 -17.48 1.80
C GLU A 152 1.35 -16.55 0.59
N ILE A 153 1.17 -15.24 0.81
CA ILE A 153 1.03 -14.24 -0.25
C ILE A 153 2.17 -13.23 -0.17
N GLY A 154 2.72 -12.88 -1.34
CA GLY A 154 3.85 -11.97 -1.44
C GLY A 154 5.10 -12.51 -0.73
N CYS A 155 5.82 -11.62 -0.05
CA CYS A 155 7.05 -11.97 0.68
C CYS A 155 6.82 -12.36 2.15
N GLY A 156 5.59 -12.22 2.68
CA GLY A 156 5.27 -12.62 4.06
C GLY A 156 5.82 -11.69 5.15
N GLY A 157 6.32 -10.51 4.78
CA GLY A 157 6.75 -9.47 5.73
C GLY A 157 5.65 -8.46 6.02
N THR A 158 5.86 -7.58 7.00
CA THR A 158 4.94 -6.46 7.28
C THR A 158 5.14 -5.33 6.27
N PRO A 159 4.10 -4.93 5.51
CA PRO A 159 4.21 -3.83 4.56
C PRO A 159 4.44 -2.48 5.26
N ILE A 160 5.49 -1.77 4.88
CA ILE A 160 5.78 -0.41 5.35
C ILE A 160 5.62 0.66 4.26
N LEU A 161 5.64 0.25 2.99
CA LEU A 161 5.32 1.06 1.82
C LEU A 161 4.51 0.21 0.85
N GLY A 162 3.44 0.77 0.29
CA GLY A 162 2.63 0.15 -0.75
C GLY A 162 2.35 1.14 -1.87
N MET A 163 2.43 0.68 -3.12
CA MET A 163 2.05 1.43 -4.31
C MET A 163 0.95 0.69 -5.05
N ASP A 164 -0.19 1.34 -5.20
CA ASP A 164 -1.31 0.82 -5.98
C ASP A 164 -1.00 0.90 -7.47
N VAL A 165 -1.04 -0.24 -8.17
CA VAL A 165 -0.88 -0.31 -9.61
C VAL A 165 -2.14 -0.81 -10.33
N TRP A 166 -3.30 -0.77 -9.65
CA TRP A 166 -4.59 -0.83 -10.30
C TRP A 166 -4.73 0.38 -11.23
N GLU A 167 -5.34 0.20 -12.40
CA GLU A 167 -5.52 1.30 -13.37
C GLU A 167 -6.29 2.48 -12.78
N HIS A 168 -7.24 2.25 -11.86
CA HIS A 168 -7.98 3.32 -11.20
C HIS A 168 -7.10 4.30 -10.40
N ALA A 169 -5.89 3.88 -10.00
CA ALA A 169 -4.96 4.73 -9.26
C ALA A 169 -4.23 5.76 -10.13
N TYR A 170 -4.21 5.57 -11.47
CA TYR A 170 -3.37 6.41 -12.34
C TYR A 170 -3.96 6.72 -13.72
N TYR A 171 -5.04 6.05 -14.16
CA TYR A 171 -5.48 6.09 -15.56
C TYR A 171 -5.89 7.49 -16.02
N LEU A 172 -6.53 8.29 -15.17
CA LEU A 172 -6.99 9.63 -15.56
C LEU A 172 -5.83 10.55 -15.95
N ASN A 173 -4.68 10.43 -15.30
CA ASN A 173 -3.50 11.27 -15.58
C ASN A 173 -2.48 10.58 -16.51
N TYR A 174 -2.34 9.28 -16.41
CA TYR A 174 -1.27 8.53 -17.11
C TYR A 174 -1.78 7.58 -18.19
N GLN A 175 -3.06 7.23 -18.24
CA GLN A 175 -3.65 6.23 -19.13
C GLN A 175 -2.87 4.90 -19.02
N ASN A 176 -2.38 4.38 -20.13
CA ASN A 176 -1.61 3.14 -20.18
C ASN A 176 -0.14 3.27 -19.73
N ARG A 177 0.30 4.49 -19.40
CA ARG A 177 1.71 4.75 -19.05
C ARG A 177 1.98 4.48 -17.56
N ARG A 178 1.76 3.25 -17.12
CA ARG A 178 2.07 2.84 -15.73
C ARG A 178 3.50 3.19 -15.30
N PRO A 179 4.57 3.04 -16.13
CA PRO A 179 5.92 3.44 -15.74
C PRO A 179 6.04 4.92 -15.35
N ASP A 180 5.33 5.83 -16.03
CA ASP A 180 5.36 7.26 -15.72
C ASP A 180 4.71 7.54 -14.35
N TYR A 181 3.59 6.86 -14.05
CA TYR A 181 2.97 6.92 -12.73
C TYR A 181 3.90 6.40 -11.63
N ILE A 182 4.57 5.25 -11.87
CA ILE A 182 5.53 4.68 -10.91
C ILE A 182 6.65 5.68 -10.61
N GLU A 183 7.20 6.33 -11.63
CA GLU A 183 8.24 7.37 -11.43
C GLU A 183 7.68 8.58 -10.67
N ALA A 184 6.46 9.04 -11.00
CA ALA A 184 5.80 10.14 -10.32
C ALA A 184 5.51 9.83 -8.84
N PHE A 185 5.16 8.58 -8.51
CA PHE A 185 4.87 8.15 -7.14
C PHE A 185 6.04 8.40 -6.19
N PHE A 186 7.29 8.25 -6.64
CA PHE A 186 8.47 8.53 -5.80
C PHE A 186 8.56 9.98 -5.32
N ASN A 187 7.89 10.93 -5.99
CA ASN A 187 7.87 12.33 -5.57
C ASN A 187 6.88 12.61 -4.44
N VAL A 188 5.99 11.69 -4.13
CA VAL A 188 4.98 11.86 -3.08
C VAL A 188 5.17 10.91 -1.90
N ILE A 189 6.18 10.04 -1.90
CA ILE A 189 6.41 9.10 -0.80
C ILE A 189 6.73 9.86 0.49
N ASN A 190 5.96 9.57 1.54
CA ASN A 190 6.16 10.07 2.89
C ASN A 190 7.21 9.24 3.63
N TRP A 191 8.49 9.51 3.36
CA TRP A 191 9.58 8.75 3.97
C TRP A 191 9.61 8.83 5.49
N THR A 192 9.07 9.89 6.09
CA THR A 192 8.92 10.00 7.56
C THR A 192 7.99 8.93 8.10
N GLU A 193 6.84 8.71 7.45
CA GLU A 193 5.90 7.66 7.87
C GLU A 193 6.45 6.26 7.58
N VAL A 194 7.11 6.06 6.43
CA VAL A 194 7.75 4.78 6.12
C VAL A 194 8.84 4.44 7.14
N ALA A 195 9.67 5.42 7.53
CA ALA A 195 10.69 5.24 8.57
C ALA A 195 10.10 4.95 9.95
N ARG A 196 8.99 5.61 10.30
CA ARG A 196 8.27 5.34 11.55
C ARG A 196 7.76 3.88 11.59
N ARG A 197 7.16 3.41 10.48
CA ARG A 197 6.71 2.03 10.36
C ARG A 197 7.87 1.05 10.46
N TYR A 198 8.95 1.32 9.77
CA TYR A 198 10.16 0.50 9.86
C TYR A 198 10.67 0.39 11.31
N ALA A 199 10.68 1.49 12.06
CA ALA A 199 11.16 1.52 13.45
C ALA A 199 10.28 0.71 14.42
N VAL A 200 8.99 0.55 14.12
CA VAL A 200 8.05 -0.25 14.92
C VAL A 200 8.17 -1.74 14.64
N GLU A 201 8.47 -2.11 13.39
CA GLU A 201 8.40 -3.50 12.91
C GLU A 201 9.78 -4.20 12.81
N LYS A 202 10.91 -3.45 12.98
CA LYS A 202 12.28 -4.00 12.91
C LYS A 202 12.67 -4.86 14.12
#